data_c03820480a7c8f7a90b0cf3b62c2eefc
#
_entry.id   c03820480a7c8f7a90b0cf3b62c2eefc
#
_cell.length_a   1.000
_cell.length_b   1.000
_cell.length_c   1.000
_cell.angle_alpha   90.00
_cell.angle_beta   90.00
_cell.angle_gamma   90.00
#
_symmetry.space_group_name_H-M   'P 1'
#
loop_
_entity.id
_entity.type
_entity.pdbx_description
1 polymer ?
#
loop_
_entity_poly.entity_id
_entity_poly.type
_entity_poly.pdbx_seq_one_letter_code
_entity_poly.pdbx_strand_id
1 'polypeptide(L)'
;MGSEMCIRDRAGTPPVIWTSEVINLIELLYACHELKLFNGGDVTLKRVVEHVCGLLGLDVKNASSYYARIRRRKADERTYFIDRLREVMLKRMEEDDEKHYHRK
;
A
#
# COMPACT_ATOMS: atom_id res chain seq x y z
N MET A 1 -6.61 19.41 9.24
CA MET A 1 -6.69 18.76 9.19
C MET A 1 -7.36 18.04 9.81
N GLY A 2 -7.75 18.01 10.25
CA GLY A 2 -8.52 17.07 10.93
C GLY A 2 -9.73 16.58 10.22
N SER A 3 -10.02 17.16 9.10
CA SER A 3 -11.26 16.79 8.43
C SER A 3 -11.27 15.32 8.03
N GLU A 4 -10.14 14.81 7.62
CA GLU A 4 -10.09 13.39 7.26
C GLU A 4 -10.33 12.51 8.45
N MET A 5 -9.89 12.97 9.58
CA MET A 5 -10.07 12.19 10.79
C MET A 5 -11.53 12.04 11.13
N CYS A 6 -12.29 13.06 10.85
CA CYS A 6 -13.72 13.02 11.16
C CYS A 6 -14.44 11.94 10.39
N ILE A 7 -13.94 11.59 9.22
CA ILE A 7 -14.60 10.57 8.42
C ILE A 7 -14.65 9.24 9.16
N ARG A 8 -13.57 8.91 9.85
CA ARG A 8 -13.51 7.66 10.57
C ARG A 8 -14.51 7.58 11.70
N ASP A 9 -14.91 8.71 12.20
CA ASP A 9 -15.78 8.75 13.35
C ASP A 9 -17.24 8.61 13.01
N ARG A 10 -17.56 8.58 11.74
CA ARG A 10 -18.94 8.47 11.36
C ARG A 10 -19.52 7.15 11.74
N ALA A 11 -20.65 7.19 12.40
CA ALA A 11 -21.32 5.98 12.77
C ALA A 11 -21.73 5.22 11.52
N GLY A 12 -21.54 3.92 11.54
CA GLY A 12 -21.96 3.09 10.43
C GLY A 12 -20.97 2.96 9.29
N THR A 13 -19.89 3.73 9.32
CA THR A 13 -18.86 3.62 8.29
C THR A 13 -17.79 2.65 8.76
N PRO A 14 -17.67 1.49 8.13
CA PRO A 14 -16.67 0.53 8.59
C PRO A 14 -15.27 1.02 8.25
N PRO A 15 -14.29 0.68 9.06
CA PRO A 15 -12.91 1.06 8.76
C PRO A 15 -12.39 0.27 7.57
N VAL A 16 -11.39 0.83 6.92
CA VAL A 16 -10.69 0.11 5.87
C VAL A 16 -9.59 -0.69 6.53
N ILE A 17 -9.57 -1.98 6.28
CA ILE A 17 -8.55 -2.83 6.87
C ILE A 17 -7.78 -3.55 5.77
N TRP A 18 -6.57 -3.96 6.10
CA TRP A 18 -5.73 -4.68 5.17
C TRP A 18 -6.00 -6.17 5.32
N THR A 19 -6.42 -6.82 4.25
CA THR A 19 -6.75 -8.24 4.32
C THR A 19 -5.79 -9.11 3.53
N SER A 20 -4.81 -8.51 2.85
CA SER A 20 -3.78 -9.27 2.18
C SER A 20 -2.66 -9.59 3.18
N GLU A 21 -1.62 -10.25 2.75
CA GLU A 21 -0.50 -10.56 3.62
C GLU A 21 0.24 -9.29 4.02
N VAL A 22 0.73 -9.28 5.23
CA VAL A 22 1.44 -8.11 5.75
C VAL A 22 2.67 -7.80 4.91
N ILE A 23 3.37 -8.84 4.46
CA ILE A 23 4.60 -8.63 3.69
C ILE A 23 4.34 -7.84 2.41
N ASN A 24 3.14 -7.97 1.84
CA ASN A 24 2.79 -7.20 0.66
C ASN A 24 2.70 -5.71 0.96
N LEU A 25 2.11 -5.37 2.10
CA LEU A 25 2.03 -3.98 2.50
C LEU A 25 3.41 -3.42 2.82
N ILE A 26 4.26 -4.21 3.43
CA ILE A 26 5.62 -3.78 3.73
C ILE A 26 6.39 -3.49 2.44
N GLU A 27 6.25 -4.35 1.45
CA GLU A 27 6.89 -4.11 0.16
C GLU A 27 6.47 -2.76 -0.41
N LEU A 28 5.17 -2.48 -0.38
CA LEU A 28 4.64 -1.24 -0.90
C LEU A 28 5.14 -0.02 -0.11
N LEU A 29 5.14 -0.12 1.21
CA LEU A 29 5.54 1.01 2.03
C LEU A 29 7.03 1.31 1.92
N TYR A 30 7.85 0.28 1.81
CA TYR A 30 9.27 0.50 1.59
C TYR A 30 9.52 1.25 0.30
N ALA A 31 8.85 0.84 -0.78
CA ALA A 31 9.02 1.52 -2.06
C ALA A 31 8.55 2.97 -1.98
N CYS A 32 7.41 3.20 -1.35
CA CYS A 32 6.89 4.55 -1.23
C CYS A 32 7.81 5.44 -0.38
N HIS A 33 8.35 4.88 0.69
CA HIS A 33 9.25 5.66 1.52
C HIS A 33 10.54 6.00 0.77
N GLU A 34 11.04 5.05 -0.01
CA GLU A 34 12.26 5.28 -0.77
C GLU A 34 12.07 6.41 -1.79
N LEU A 35 10.87 6.52 -2.33
CA LEU A 35 10.55 7.56 -3.29
C LEU A 35 10.15 8.87 -2.60
N LYS A 36 10.26 8.90 -1.28
CA LYS A 36 10.00 10.10 -0.46
C LYS A 36 8.56 10.60 -0.61
N LEU A 37 7.62 9.66 -0.64
CA LEU A 37 6.22 10.02 -0.83
C LEU A 37 5.52 10.44 0.46
N PHE A 38 6.16 10.24 1.61
CA PHE A 38 5.57 10.62 2.89
C PHE A 38 6.35 11.78 3.48
N ASN A 39 5.64 12.85 3.79
CA ASN A 39 6.22 14.03 4.46
C ASN A 39 7.45 14.58 3.74
N GLY A 40 7.47 14.45 2.40
CA GLY A 40 8.60 14.92 1.62
C GLY A 40 9.91 14.23 1.93
N GLY A 41 9.83 13.04 2.50
CA GLY A 41 11.01 12.30 2.89
C GLY A 41 11.45 12.56 4.32
N ASP A 42 10.71 13.38 5.05
CA ASP A 42 11.09 13.79 6.40
C ASP A 42 10.34 12.97 7.45
N VAL A 43 10.39 11.65 7.31
CA VAL A 43 9.78 10.74 8.26
C VAL A 43 10.51 9.41 8.16
N THR A 44 10.66 8.72 9.29
CA THR A 44 11.36 7.45 9.28
C THR A 44 10.44 6.36 8.75
N LEU A 45 11.06 5.33 8.19
CA LEU A 45 10.31 4.19 7.69
C LEU A 45 9.53 3.51 8.80
N LYS A 46 10.13 3.40 9.97
CA LYS A 46 9.45 2.79 11.11
C LYS A 46 8.16 3.53 11.43
N ARG A 47 8.22 4.85 11.40
CA ARG A 47 7.06 5.67 11.70
C ARG A 47 5.97 5.49 10.66
N VAL A 48 6.38 5.44 9.39
CA VAL A 48 5.42 5.22 8.30
C VAL A 48 4.73 3.87 8.47
N VAL A 49 5.50 2.83 8.75
CA VAL A 49 4.92 1.49 8.89
C VAL A 49 3.95 1.46 10.06
N GLU A 50 4.35 2.01 11.21
CA GLU A 50 3.49 2.00 12.37
C GLU A 50 2.18 2.74 12.11
N HIS A 51 2.29 3.90 11.48
CA HIS A 51 1.10 4.72 11.25
C HIS A 51 0.15 4.07 10.24
N VAL A 52 0.67 3.68 9.09
CA VAL A 52 -0.18 3.14 8.05
C VAL A 52 -0.77 1.80 8.45
N CYS A 53 0.05 0.93 9.02
CA CYS A 53 -0.45 -0.37 9.45
C CYS A 53 -1.51 -0.21 10.53
N GLY A 54 -1.30 0.72 11.45
CA GLY A 54 -2.29 0.97 12.47
C GLY A 54 -3.63 1.44 11.89
N LEU A 55 -3.56 2.31 10.88
CA LEU A 55 -4.79 2.77 10.25
C LEU A 55 -5.53 1.65 9.55
N LEU A 56 -4.81 0.65 9.08
CA LEU A 56 -5.40 -0.46 8.35
C LEU A 56 -5.69 -1.67 9.24
N GLY A 57 -5.59 -1.49 10.54
CA GLY A 57 -5.96 -2.54 11.48
C GLY A 57 -4.88 -3.57 11.73
N LEU A 58 -3.62 -3.24 11.45
CA LEU A 58 -2.52 -4.16 11.64
C LEU A 58 -1.60 -3.70 12.77
N ASP A 59 -1.02 -4.67 13.45
CA ASP A 59 -0.06 -4.40 14.51
C ASP A 59 1.27 -5.01 14.10
N VAL A 60 2.06 -4.26 13.35
CA VAL A 60 3.34 -4.74 12.82
C VAL A 60 4.47 -4.21 13.68
N LYS A 61 5.17 -5.12 14.34
CA LYS A 61 6.22 -4.73 15.27
C LYS A 61 7.62 -4.83 14.72
N ASN A 62 7.81 -5.60 13.68
CA ASN A 62 9.16 -5.84 13.16
C ASN A 62 9.15 -5.84 11.64
N ALA A 63 9.02 -4.66 11.08
CA ALA A 63 8.95 -4.52 9.62
C ALA A 63 10.24 -5.01 8.97
N SER A 64 11.37 -4.86 9.63
CA SER A 64 12.64 -5.23 9.01
C SER A 64 12.74 -6.73 8.75
N SER A 65 12.06 -7.55 9.55
CA SER A 65 12.08 -8.98 9.28
C SER A 65 11.32 -9.32 8.01
N TYR A 66 10.24 -8.61 7.74
CA TYR A 66 9.52 -8.78 6.48
C TYR A 66 10.38 -8.32 5.31
N TYR A 67 11.06 -7.20 5.46
CA TYR A 67 11.93 -6.70 4.41
C TYR A 67 13.05 -7.69 4.12
N ALA A 68 13.61 -8.29 5.15
CA ALA A 68 14.65 -9.29 4.95
C ALA A 68 14.14 -10.48 4.14
N ARG A 69 12.89 -10.87 4.40
CA ARG A 69 12.29 -11.95 3.62
C ARG A 69 12.09 -11.54 2.16
N ILE A 70 11.71 -10.30 1.92
CA ILE A 70 11.57 -9.81 0.55
C ILE A 70 12.92 -9.83 -0.17
N ARG A 71 13.97 -9.45 0.53
CA ARG A 71 15.30 -9.45 -0.08
C ARG A 71 15.79 -10.84 -0.45
N ARG A 72 15.27 -11.85 0.23
CA ARG A 72 15.67 -13.23 -0.05
C ARG A 72 14.88 -13.86 -1.17
N ARG A 73 13.90 -13.16 -1.73
CA ARG A 73 13.15 -13.68 -2.87
C ARG A 73 14.06 -13.81 -4.08
N LYS A 74 13.62 -14.64 -5.03
CA LYS A 74 14.34 -14.73 -6.29
C LYS A 74 14.38 -13.37 -6.96
N ALA A 75 15.41 -13.14 -7.75
CA ALA A 75 15.66 -11.83 -8.33
C ALA A 75 14.43 -11.30 -9.09
N ASP A 76 13.72 -12.17 -9.81
CA ASP A 76 12.59 -11.74 -10.60
C ASP A 76 11.30 -11.66 -9.79
N GLU A 77 11.36 -11.95 -8.49
CA GLU A 77 10.17 -11.89 -7.64
C GLU A 77 10.31 -10.91 -6.49
N ARG A 78 11.38 -10.13 -6.48
CA ARG A 78 11.61 -9.22 -5.36
C ARG A 78 10.54 -8.16 -5.23
N THR A 79 9.98 -7.71 -6.33
CA THR A 79 8.91 -6.72 -6.31
C THR A 79 7.61 -7.33 -6.79
N TYR A 80 7.34 -8.56 -6.39
CA TYR A 80 6.19 -9.28 -6.87
C TYR A 80 4.87 -8.52 -6.65
N PHE A 81 4.68 -7.99 -5.45
CA PHE A 81 3.43 -7.33 -5.15
C PHE A 81 3.28 -6.02 -5.92
N ILE A 82 4.35 -5.26 -6.00
CA ILE A 82 4.32 -4.00 -6.74
C ILE A 82 4.06 -4.27 -8.22
N ASP A 83 4.70 -5.30 -8.76
CA ASP A 83 4.47 -5.67 -10.14
C ASP A 83 3.03 -6.08 -10.38
N ARG A 84 2.46 -6.80 -9.42
CA ARG A 84 1.06 -7.23 -9.51
C ARG A 84 0.13 -6.03 -9.50
N LEU A 85 0.42 -5.06 -8.65
CA LEU A 85 -0.37 -3.84 -8.61
C LEU A 85 -0.34 -3.13 -9.95
N ARG A 86 0.84 -3.07 -10.55
CA ARG A 86 0.97 -2.44 -11.86
C ARG A 86 0.13 -3.15 -12.90
N GLU A 87 0.21 -4.48 -12.92
CA GLU A 87 -0.52 -5.27 -13.90
C GLU A 87 -2.02 -5.05 -13.81
N VAL A 88 -2.57 -5.12 -12.60
CA VAL A 88 -4.02 -4.99 -12.47
C VAL A 88 -4.49 -3.57 -12.74
N MET A 89 -3.64 -2.58 -12.45
CA MET A 89 -3.98 -1.21 -12.74
C MET A 89 -4.06 -0.98 -14.25
N LEU A 90 -3.07 -1.49 -14.97
CA LEU A 90 -3.06 -1.36 -16.42
C LEU A 90 -4.25 -2.09 -17.05
N LYS A 91 -4.58 -3.26 -16.51
CA LYS A 91 -5.72 -3.99 -17.01
C LYS A 91 -7.02 -3.21 -16.80
N ARG A 92 -7.16 -2.60 -15.63
CA ARG A 92 -8.34 -1.80 -15.34
C ARG A 92 -8.46 -0.64 -16.31
N MET A 93 -7.34 0.01 -16.59
CA MET A 93 -7.35 1.12 -17.53
C MET A 93 -7.73 0.68 -18.92
N GLU A 94 -7.23 -0.47 -19.35
CA GLU A 94 -7.59 -1.00 -20.66
C GLU A 94 -9.08 -1.29 -20.75
N GLU A 95 -9.64 -1.85 -19.70
CA GLU A 95 -11.07 -2.13 -19.69
C GLU A 95 -11.88 -0.85 -19.73
N ASP A 96 -11.46 0.16 -19.01
CA ASP A 96 -12.16 1.43 -19.02
C ASP A 96 -12.06 2.10 -20.39
N ASP A 97 -10.89 2.00 -21.02
CA ASP A 97 -10.71 2.56 -22.36
C ASP A 97 -11.62 1.86 -23.36
N GLU A 98 -11.73 0.55 -23.27
CA GLU A 98 -12.61 -0.19 -24.17
C GLU A 98 -14.06 0.22 -24.00
N LYS A 99 -14.50 0.35 -22.75
CA LYS A 99 -15.86 0.78 -22.48
C LYS A 99 -16.12 2.15 -23.06
N HIS A 100 -15.19 3.05 -22.84
CA HIS A 100 -15.33 4.41 -23.34
C HIS A 100 -15.39 4.41 -24.87
N TYR A 101 -14.53 3.63 -25.48
CA TYR A 101 -14.47 3.54 -26.93
C TYR A 101 -15.78 3.02 -27.49
N HIS A 102 -16.33 1.98 -26.88
CA HIS A 102 -17.55 1.37 -27.37
C HIS A 102 -18.79 2.22 -27.17
N ARG A 103 -18.72 3.17 -26.28
CA ARG A 103 -19.87 4.00 -26.00
C ARG A 103 -20.13 5.01 -27.07
N LYS A 104 -19.21 5.17 -27.94
CA LYS A 104 -19.43 6.08 -29.05
C LYS A 104 -20.42 5.49 -30.08
#